data_42cdbffd31b9dc4e78e7cc800cec21ab
#
_entry.id   42cdbffd31b9dc4e78e7cc800cec21ab
#
_cell.length_a   1.000
_cell.length_b   1.000
_cell.length_c   1.000
_cell.angle_alpha   90.00
_cell.angle_beta   90.00
_cell.angle_gamma   90.00
#
_symmetry.space_group_name_H-M   'P 1'
#
loop_
_entity.id
_entity.type
_entity.pdbx_description
1 polymer ?
#
loop_
_entity_poly.entity_id
_entity_poly.type
_entity_poly.pdbx_seq_one_letter_code
_entity_poly.pdbx_strand_id
1 'polypeptide(L)'
;MLVTAFILFFVFLMLGVPIAFSLGLGSVVAIFMDDKISSMLVAQKLFSSINSFSLMAIPFFMLSGELMEAGGISKRLVNIAKAFVGHITGGIGMVDIGTSVLFAGVSGSAAADTAAVGSMLIPSMLKNGYPRGLAAVIQACAGSLGPIIPPSLTMIIYCSLTGLSIGECFMAGVIPGLIIGLGVAVVTYFYARRLGIKGDERVPYRERLTAIKDGILAIIMPLIIIGGIVSGIFTPTESGAIAVIYALVIGMFVYKEFTYRELPRIFLKAASMTGMALLIVAGASIFSWLVAYEKFPKMIITFLTGLTDNKYVIMMLLVLFLLFVGMFIETLSATIICAPILMPVAAQY
;
A
#
# COMPACT_ATOMS: atom_id res chain seq x y z
N MET A 1 -1.38 1.50 32.19
CA MET A 1 -1.47 0.44 31.18
C MET A 1 -0.89 0.88 29.83
N LEU A 2 -1.36 2.00 29.24
CA LEU A 2 -0.91 2.42 27.90
C LEU A 2 0.60 2.69 27.83
N VAL A 3 1.18 3.35 28.84
CA VAL A 3 2.63 3.59 28.92
C VAL A 3 3.40 2.27 28.94
N THR A 4 2.95 1.29 29.72
CA THR A 4 3.55 -0.04 29.77
C THR A 4 3.47 -0.75 28.42
N ALA A 5 2.31 -0.67 27.74
CA ALA A 5 2.13 -1.23 26.41
C ALA A 5 3.08 -0.60 25.38
N PHE A 6 3.26 0.72 25.39
CA PHE A 6 4.21 1.42 24.53
C PHE A 6 5.66 1.03 24.82
N ILE A 7 6.07 0.99 26.08
CA ILE A 7 7.43 0.58 26.48
C ILE A 7 7.70 -0.84 25.99
N LEU A 8 6.80 -1.79 26.27
CA LEU A 8 6.96 -3.18 25.83
C LEU A 8 6.95 -3.32 24.31
N PHE A 9 6.09 -2.57 23.62
CA PHE A 9 6.09 -2.54 22.17
C PHE A 9 7.47 -2.16 21.61
N PHE A 10 8.07 -1.05 22.09
CA PHE A 10 9.37 -0.62 21.62
C PHE A 10 10.49 -1.57 22.04
N VAL A 11 10.43 -2.15 23.25
CA VAL A 11 11.41 -3.15 23.71
C VAL A 11 11.36 -4.39 22.80
N PHE A 12 10.17 -4.94 22.53
CA PHE A 12 10.03 -6.09 21.64
C PHE A 12 10.48 -5.75 20.21
N LEU A 13 10.15 -4.57 19.72
CA LEU A 13 10.59 -4.11 18.40
C LEU A 13 12.12 -4.04 18.31
N MET A 14 12.80 -3.49 19.32
CA MET A 14 14.26 -3.42 19.40
C MET A 14 14.92 -4.79 19.52
N LEU A 15 14.22 -5.77 20.10
CA LEU A 15 14.65 -7.18 20.15
C LEU A 15 14.42 -7.92 18.82
N GLY A 16 13.87 -7.25 17.79
CA GLY A 16 13.62 -7.84 16.48
C GLY A 16 12.34 -8.68 16.41
N VAL A 17 11.45 -8.57 17.38
CA VAL A 17 10.14 -9.25 17.34
C VAL A 17 9.27 -8.59 16.26
N PRO A 18 8.60 -9.38 15.40
CA PRO A 18 7.70 -8.82 14.38
C PRO A 18 6.63 -7.90 14.98
N ILE A 19 6.28 -6.82 14.27
CA ILE A 19 5.39 -5.75 14.75
C ILE A 19 4.06 -6.28 15.28
N ALA A 20 3.46 -7.28 14.60
CA ALA A 20 2.21 -7.90 15.01
C ALA A 20 2.27 -8.46 16.43
N PHE A 21 3.35 -9.19 16.75
CA PHE A 21 3.57 -9.75 18.08
C PHE A 21 3.99 -8.69 19.08
N SER A 22 4.80 -7.71 18.68
CA SER A 22 5.21 -6.61 19.56
C SER A 22 4.02 -5.80 20.06
N LEU A 23 3.06 -5.47 19.17
CA LEU A 23 1.81 -4.80 19.53
C LEU A 23 0.90 -5.68 20.38
N GLY A 24 0.68 -6.92 19.93
CA GLY A 24 -0.21 -7.86 20.62
C GLY A 24 0.31 -8.18 22.02
N LEU A 25 1.54 -8.67 22.14
CA LEU A 25 2.12 -9.07 23.43
C LEU A 25 2.28 -7.89 24.40
N GLY A 26 2.76 -6.73 23.90
CA GLY A 26 2.88 -5.54 24.73
C GLY A 26 1.54 -5.11 25.34
N SER A 27 0.49 -5.16 24.55
CA SER A 27 -0.87 -4.82 24.98
C SER A 27 -1.46 -5.89 25.94
N VAL A 28 -1.24 -7.17 25.64
CA VAL A 28 -1.69 -8.29 26.47
C VAL A 28 -1.06 -8.21 27.86
N VAL A 29 0.27 -8.04 27.93
CA VAL A 29 0.96 -7.90 29.22
C VAL A 29 0.43 -6.70 30.00
N ALA A 30 0.22 -5.54 29.32
CA ALA A 30 -0.32 -4.36 29.98
C ALA A 30 -1.75 -4.58 30.53
N ILE A 31 -2.58 -5.36 29.84
CA ILE A 31 -3.93 -5.72 30.29
C ILE A 31 -3.87 -6.68 31.49
N PHE A 32 -3.00 -7.69 31.46
CA PHE A 32 -2.85 -8.64 32.60
C PHE A 32 -2.28 -8.00 33.84
N MET A 33 -1.69 -6.82 33.78
CA MET A 33 -1.24 -6.04 34.94
C MET A 33 -2.39 -5.26 35.62
N ASP A 34 -3.59 -5.27 35.07
CA ASP A 34 -4.76 -4.60 35.64
C ASP A 34 -5.86 -5.64 35.95
N ASP A 35 -6.07 -5.90 37.23
CA ASP A 35 -7.06 -6.88 37.72
C ASP A 35 -8.52 -6.52 37.38
N LYS A 36 -8.77 -5.30 36.89
CA LYS A 36 -10.12 -4.85 36.52
C LYS A 36 -10.57 -5.32 35.18
N ILE A 37 -9.67 -5.79 34.31
CA ILE A 37 -9.94 -6.16 32.94
C ILE A 37 -9.89 -7.68 32.80
N SER A 38 -10.98 -8.26 32.28
CA SER A 38 -11.04 -9.70 32.01
C SER A 38 -10.09 -10.11 30.91
N SER A 39 -9.28 -11.15 31.15
CA SER A 39 -8.42 -11.76 30.11
C SER A 39 -9.18 -12.26 28.89
N MET A 40 -10.48 -12.58 29.02
CA MET A 40 -11.36 -12.94 27.93
C MET A 40 -11.48 -11.86 26.87
N LEU A 41 -11.30 -10.58 27.24
CA LEU A 41 -11.30 -9.45 26.31
C LEU A 41 -10.24 -9.61 25.23
N VAL A 42 -9.05 -10.12 25.55
CA VAL A 42 -7.96 -10.34 24.58
C VAL A 42 -8.42 -11.28 23.47
N ALA A 43 -8.96 -12.45 23.84
CA ALA A 43 -9.47 -13.44 22.88
C ALA A 43 -10.62 -12.86 22.02
N GLN A 44 -11.55 -12.14 22.66
CA GLN A 44 -12.66 -11.50 21.97
C GLN A 44 -12.18 -10.46 20.95
N LYS A 45 -11.21 -9.60 21.32
CA LYS A 45 -10.66 -8.57 20.43
C LYS A 45 -9.87 -9.16 19.27
N LEU A 46 -9.04 -10.16 19.52
CA LEU A 46 -8.31 -10.87 18.47
C LEU A 46 -9.26 -11.46 17.41
N PHE A 47 -10.31 -12.15 17.86
CA PHE A 47 -11.26 -12.79 16.95
C PHE A 47 -12.16 -11.77 16.24
N SER A 48 -12.76 -10.83 16.98
CA SER A 48 -13.72 -9.88 16.43
C SER A 48 -13.09 -8.92 15.42
N SER A 49 -11.81 -8.57 15.59
CA SER A 49 -11.12 -7.63 14.72
C SER A 49 -10.88 -8.18 13.31
N ILE A 50 -10.65 -9.49 13.18
CA ILE A 50 -10.45 -10.13 11.86
C ILE A 50 -11.74 -10.67 11.27
N ASN A 51 -12.80 -10.83 12.07
CA ASN A 51 -14.11 -11.30 11.63
C ASN A 51 -14.95 -10.13 11.09
N SER A 52 -14.51 -9.55 9.99
CA SER A 52 -15.17 -8.42 9.32
C SER A 52 -15.32 -8.71 7.82
N PHE A 53 -16.52 -8.46 7.29
CA PHE A 53 -16.80 -8.64 5.87
C PHE A 53 -15.89 -7.75 4.99
N SER A 54 -15.61 -6.53 5.42
CA SER A 54 -14.72 -5.61 4.68
C SER A 54 -13.29 -6.13 4.59
N LEU A 55 -12.80 -6.85 5.62
CA LEU A 55 -11.47 -7.43 5.60
C LEU A 55 -11.35 -8.67 4.69
N MET A 56 -12.46 -9.29 4.32
CA MET A 56 -12.45 -10.37 3.32
C MET A 56 -11.99 -9.88 1.93
N ALA A 57 -12.02 -8.59 1.67
CA ALA A 57 -11.45 -8.03 0.45
C ALA A 57 -9.92 -8.24 0.37
N ILE A 58 -9.21 -8.26 1.51
CA ILE A 58 -7.75 -8.39 1.57
C ILE A 58 -7.25 -9.67 0.88
N PRO A 59 -7.69 -10.90 1.25
CA PRO A 59 -7.25 -12.12 0.59
C PRO A 59 -7.54 -12.12 -0.92
N PHE A 60 -8.68 -11.57 -1.36
CA PHE A 60 -8.99 -11.51 -2.78
C PHE A 60 -8.08 -10.54 -3.53
N PHE A 61 -7.83 -9.34 -3.00
CA PHE A 61 -6.90 -8.40 -3.63
C PHE A 61 -5.45 -8.90 -3.62
N MET A 62 -4.99 -9.52 -2.52
CA MET A 62 -3.68 -10.16 -2.46
C MET A 62 -3.53 -11.26 -3.51
N LEU A 63 -4.53 -12.13 -3.62
CA LEU A 63 -4.52 -13.20 -4.59
C LEU A 63 -4.60 -12.69 -6.04
N SER A 64 -5.44 -11.69 -6.31
CA SER A 64 -5.53 -11.10 -7.65
C SER A 64 -4.21 -10.44 -8.05
N GLY A 65 -3.54 -9.72 -7.13
CA GLY A 65 -2.22 -9.12 -7.36
C GLY A 65 -1.15 -10.17 -7.70
N GLU A 66 -1.07 -11.25 -6.92
CA GLU A 66 -0.13 -12.36 -7.16
C GLU A 66 -0.39 -13.08 -8.50
N LEU A 67 -1.67 -13.32 -8.83
CA LEU A 67 -2.05 -13.91 -10.11
C LEU A 67 -1.69 -13.00 -11.30
N MET A 68 -1.87 -11.70 -11.14
CA MET A 68 -1.54 -10.71 -12.16
C MET A 68 -0.02 -10.60 -12.34
N GLU A 69 0.75 -10.62 -11.24
CA GLU A 69 2.22 -10.65 -11.31
C GLU A 69 2.70 -11.90 -12.03
N ALA A 70 2.22 -13.08 -11.63
CA ALA A 70 2.52 -14.36 -12.30
C ALA A 70 2.04 -14.37 -13.76
N GLY A 71 0.95 -13.68 -14.08
CA GLY A 71 0.42 -13.49 -15.43
C GLY A 71 1.22 -12.54 -16.32
N GLY A 72 2.41 -12.09 -15.89
CA GLY A 72 3.35 -11.31 -16.70
C GLY A 72 2.86 -9.89 -17.00
N ILE A 73 2.00 -9.35 -16.15
CA ILE A 73 1.43 -8.01 -16.32
C ILE A 73 2.48 -6.93 -16.16
N SER A 74 3.39 -7.07 -15.21
CA SER A 74 4.47 -6.12 -14.98
C SER A 74 5.25 -5.81 -16.26
N LYS A 75 5.60 -6.85 -17.03
CA LYS A 75 6.29 -6.69 -18.32
C LYS A 75 5.47 -5.92 -19.34
N ARG A 76 4.16 -6.14 -19.40
CA ARG A 76 3.26 -5.45 -20.33
C ARG A 76 3.07 -3.99 -19.95
N LEU A 77 2.95 -3.69 -18.67
CA LEU A 77 2.89 -2.31 -18.17
C LEU A 77 4.20 -1.55 -18.43
N VAL A 78 5.36 -2.19 -18.28
CA VAL A 78 6.67 -1.63 -18.67
C VAL A 78 6.67 -1.26 -20.17
N ASN A 79 6.17 -2.15 -21.04
CA ASN A 79 6.11 -1.87 -22.48
C ASN A 79 5.18 -0.70 -22.80
N ILE A 80 4.03 -0.57 -22.13
CA ILE A 80 3.14 0.58 -22.25
C ILE A 80 3.87 1.85 -21.79
N ALA A 81 4.42 1.85 -20.57
CA ALA A 81 5.12 3.01 -20.06
C ALA A 81 6.29 3.41 -20.97
N LYS A 82 7.07 2.45 -21.47
CA LYS A 82 8.15 2.71 -22.42
C LYS A 82 7.67 3.37 -23.70
N ALA A 83 6.55 2.91 -24.25
CA ALA A 83 5.97 3.47 -25.48
C ALA A 83 5.50 4.92 -25.31
N PHE A 84 5.07 5.33 -24.11
CA PHE A 84 4.54 6.68 -23.86
C PHE A 84 5.55 7.65 -23.26
N VAL A 85 6.38 7.22 -22.32
CA VAL A 85 7.28 8.13 -21.57
C VAL A 85 8.77 7.84 -21.79
N GLY A 86 9.14 6.73 -22.45
CA GLY A 86 10.54 6.36 -22.67
C GLY A 86 11.37 7.35 -23.46
N HIS A 87 10.74 8.16 -24.31
CA HIS A 87 11.40 9.19 -25.12
C HIS A 87 11.71 10.49 -24.35
N ILE A 88 11.19 10.64 -23.13
CA ILE A 88 11.45 11.82 -22.29
C ILE A 88 12.87 11.74 -21.74
N THR A 89 13.52 12.89 -21.50
CA THR A 89 14.83 12.93 -20.81
C THR A 89 14.76 12.14 -19.51
N GLY A 90 15.72 11.23 -19.32
CA GLY A 90 15.66 10.26 -18.24
C GLY A 90 15.12 8.88 -18.66
N GLY A 91 14.60 8.73 -19.89
CA GLY A 91 14.25 7.46 -20.53
C GLY A 91 13.71 6.40 -19.59
N ILE A 92 14.57 5.46 -19.22
CA ILE A 92 14.19 4.31 -18.40
C ILE A 92 13.76 4.67 -16.96
N GLY A 93 14.25 5.78 -16.39
CA GLY A 93 13.78 6.28 -15.09
C GLY A 93 12.35 6.81 -15.18
N MET A 94 11.98 7.44 -16.29
CA MET A 94 10.60 7.84 -16.55
C MET A 94 9.68 6.63 -16.77
N VAL A 95 10.21 5.59 -17.44
CA VAL A 95 9.49 4.32 -17.62
C VAL A 95 9.24 3.65 -16.29
N ASP A 96 10.19 3.70 -15.36
CA ASP A 96 10.07 3.15 -14.01
C ASP A 96 8.90 3.80 -13.25
N ILE A 97 8.86 5.13 -13.22
CA ILE A 97 7.78 5.88 -12.57
C ILE A 97 6.43 5.60 -13.25
N GLY A 98 6.38 5.67 -14.59
CA GLY A 98 5.16 5.40 -15.35
C GLY A 98 4.64 3.98 -15.14
N THR A 99 5.55 2.99 -15.07
CA THR A 99 5.20 1.61 -14.77
C THR A 99 4.66 1.47 -13.34
N SER A 100 5.32 2.08 -12.36
CA SER A 100 4.90 2.02 -10.96
C SER A 100 3.53 2.68 -10.75
N VAL A 101 3.22 3.80 -11.41
CA VAL A 101 1.87 4.41 -11.41
C VAL A 101 0.81 3.43 -11.93
N LEU A 102 1.09 2.73 -13.04
CA LEU A 102 0.17 1.76 -13.61
C LEU A 102 0.06 0.49 -12.74
N PHE A 103 1.19 0.03 -12.21
CA PHE A 103 1.26 -1.19 -11.41
C PHE A 103 0.67 -1.02 -10.00
N ALA A 104 0.73 0.18 -9.45
CA ALA A 104 0.08 0.53 -8.19
C ALA A 104 -1.41 0.18 -8.19
N GLY A 105 -2.10 0.43 -9.31
CA GLY A 105 -3.50 0.04 -9.53
C GLY A 105 -3.75 -1.47 -9.59
N VAL A 106 -2.71 -2.29 -9.51
CA VAL A 106 -2.80 -3.76 -9.56
C VAL A 106 -2.40 -4.40 -8.23
N SER A 107 -1.26 -3.98 -7.66
CA SER A 107 -0.66 -4.61 -6.49
C SER A 107 -1.16 -4.04 -5.16
N GLY A 108 -1.40 -2.74 -5.09
CA GLY A 108 -1.80 -2.02 -3.87
C GLY A 108 -0.77 -2.06 -2.73
N SER A 109 0.49 -2.46 -3.00
CA SER A 109 1.55 -2.66 -2.01
C SER A 109 2.88 -2.08 -2.46
N ALA A 110 3.48 -1.20 -1.65
CA ALA A 110 4.78 -0.59 -1.93
C ALA A 110 5.90 -1.63 -2.08
N ALA A 111 5.90 -2.65 -1.22
CA ALA A 111 6.93 -3.70 -1.26
C ALA A 111 6.82 -4.54 -2.54
N ALA A 112 5.60 -4.92 -2.94
CA ALA A 112 5.34 -5.67 -4.15
C ALA A 112 5.75 -4.86 -5.40
N ASP A 113 5.36 -3.59 -5.48
CA ASP A 113 5.72 -2.69 -6.58
C ASP A 113 7.23 -2.52 -6.70
N THR A 114 7.90 -2.23 -5.57
CA THR A 114 9.34 -2.06 -5.54
C THR A 114 10.08 -3.33 -5.96
N ALA A 115 9.62 -4.51 -5.53
CA ALA A 115 10.22 -5.78 -5.90
C ALA A 115 9.98 -6.13 -7.37
N ALA A 116 8.73 -6.07 -7.84
CA ALA A 116 8.35 -6.48 -9.19
C ALA A 116 8.94 -5.54 -10.25
N VAL A 117 8.69 -4.25 -10.14
CA VAL A 117 9.15 -3.25 -11.12
C VAL A 117 10.66 -3.03 -10.99
N GLY A 118 11.18 -2.92 -9.75
CA GLY A 118 12.61 -2.68 -9.48
C GLY A 118 13.51 -3.80 -9.96
N SER A 119 13.09 -5.06 -9.83
CA SER A 119 13.87 -6.20 -10.33
C SER A 119 14.12 -6.14 -11.83
N MET A 120 13.20 -5.57 -12.61
CA MET A 120 13.30 -5.42 -14.06
C MET A 120 14.01 -4.13 -14.47
N LEU A 121 13.68 -3.00 -13.80
CA LEU A 121 14.07 -1.67 -14.28
C LEU A 121 15.34 -1.13 -13.63
N ILE A 122 15.67 -1.48 -12.39
CA ILE A 122 16.96 -1.07 -11.77
C ILE A 122 18.16 -1.54 -12.59
N PRO A 123 18.28 -2.83 -12.99
CA PRO A 123 19.40 -3.27 -13.86
C PRO A 123 19.45 -2.50 -15.18
N SER A 124 18.30 -2.14 -15.74
CA SER A 124 18.21 -1.37 -16.97
C SER A 124 18.63 0.10 -16.75
N MET A 125 18.24 0.73 -15.64
CA MET A 125 18.70 2.06 -15.27
C MET A 125 20.23 2.12 -15.13
N LEU A 126 20.83 1.13 -14.46
CA LEU A 126 22.29 1.06 -14.29
C LEU A 126 23.01 0.99 -15.63
N LYS A 127 22.50 0.19 -16.58
CA LYS A 127 23.04 0.09 -17.95
C LYS A 127 22.93 1.38 -18.72
N ASN A 128 21.92 2.21 -18.43
CA ASN A 128 21.67 3.50 -19.06
C ASN A 128 22.35 4.67 -18.33
N GLY A 129 23.32 4.39 -17.45
CA GLY A 129 24.16 5.39 -16.82
C GLY A 129 23.60 6.03 -15.55
N TYR A 130 22.53 5.48 -14.97
CA TYR A 130 22.06 5.92 -13.67
C TYR A 130 23.01 5.47 -12.55
N PRO A 131 23.41 6.35 -11.62
CA PRO A 131 24.11 5.95 -10.39
C PRO A 131 23.23 5.00 -9.57
N ARG A 132 23.83 3.99 -8.92
CA ARG A 132 23.12 2.97 -8.13
C ARG A 132 22.17 3.57 -7.09
N GLY A 133 22.64 4.58 -6.33
CA GLY A 133 21.84 5.25 -5.33
C GLY A 133 20.62 5.96 -5.93
N LEU A 134 20.79 6.64 -7.06
CA LEU A 134 19.69 7.33 -7.75
C LEU A 134 18.64 6.36 -8.29
N ALA A 135 19.07 5.26 -8.92
CA ALA A 135 18.15 4.22 -9.40
C ALA A 135 17.33 3.62 -8.24
N ALA A 136 17.99 3.32 -7.11
CA ALA A 136 17.31 2.80 -5.92
C ALA A 136 16.30 3.80 -5.34
N VAL A 137 16.65 5.09 -5.26
CA VAL A 137 15.76 6.14 -4.74
C VAL A 137 14.56 6.36 -5.66
N ILE A 138 14.78 6.42 -6.99
CA ILE A 138 13.67 6.55 -7.95
C ILE A 138 12.68 5.42 -7.76
N GLN A 139 13.16 4.16 -7.73
CA GLN A 139 12.29 3.01 -7.56
C GLN A 139 11.61 2.99 -6.18
N ALA A 140 12.29 3.36 -5.10
CA ALA A 140 11.68 3.43 -3.77
C ALA A 140 10.55 4.46 -3.72
N CYS A 141 10.79 5.66 -4.30
CA CYS A 141 9.76 6.69 -4.40
C CYS A 141 8.61 6.28 -5.34
N ALA A 142 8.90 5.65 -6.47
CA ALA A 142 7.88 5.19 -7.40
C ALA A 142 7.04 4.03 -6.82
N GLY A 143 7.69 3.07 -6.14
CA GLY A 143 7.00 1.95 -5.48
C GLY A 143 6.12 2.39 -4.32
N SER A 144 6.42 3.54 -3.67
CA SER A 144 5.55 4.09 -2.61
C SER A 144 4.17 4.55 -3.11
N LEU A 145 3.94 4.59 -4.41
CA LEU A 145 2.63 4.89 -5.01
C LEU A 145 1.63 3.75 -4.84
N GLY A 146 2.07 2.50 -4.66
CA GLY A 146 1.22 1.33 -4.49
C GLY A 146 0.15 1.47 -3.39
N PRO A 147 0.50 1.87 -2.17
CA PRO A 147 -0.47 2.09 -1.10
C PRO A 147 -1.39 3.30 -1.30
N ILE A 148 -1.08 4.20 -2.25
CA ILE A 148 -1.79 5.47 -2.44
C ILE A 148 -2.74 5.41 -3.63
N ILE A 149 -2.30 4.84 -4.77
CA ILE A 149 -3.14 4.73 -5.97
C ILE A 149 -4.05 3.50 -5.81
N PRO A 150 -5.39 3.66 -5.94
CA PRO A 150 -6.30 2.55 -5.78
C PRO A 150 -6.24 1.51 -6.94
N PRO A 151 -6.61 0.24 -6.65
CA PRO A 151 -7.00 -0.29 -5.35
C PRO A 151 -5.81 -0.47 -4.40
N SER A 152 -5.94 -0.07 -3.15
CA SER A 152 -4.89 -0.09 -2.14
C SER A 152 -5.29 -0.92 -0.93
N LEU A 153 -4.45 -1.88 -0.54
CA LEU A 153 -4.64 -2.69 0.65
C LEU A 153 -4.61 -1.87 1.93
N THR A 154 -3.71 -0.90 1.99
CA THR A 154 -3.57 0.01 3.13
C THR A 154 -4.83 0.84 3.33
N MET A 155 -5.46 1.33 2.25
CA MET A 155 -6.73 2.05 2.32
C MET A 155 -7.88 1.16 2.79
N ILE A 156 -7.96 -0.09 2.34
CA ILE A 156 -8.98 -1.05 2.80
C ILE A 156 -8.87 -1.25 4.31
N ILE A 157 -7.66 -1.46 4.82
CA ILE A 157 -7.42 -1.63 6.25
C ILE A 157 -7.74 -0.35 7.02
N TYR A 158 -7.30 0.81 6.51
CA TYR A 158 -7.61 2.11 7.11
C TYR A 158 -9.12 2.32 7.23
N CYS A 159 -9.88 2.10 6.17
CA CYS A 159 -11.33 2.23 6.17
C CYS A 159 -12.02 1.23 7.10
N SER A 160 -11.50 -0.01 7.16
CA SER A 160 -12.02 -1.02 8.10
C SER A 160 -11.83 -0.64 9.57
N LEU A 161 -10.71 0.03 9.90
CA LEU A 161 -10.41 0.49 11.27
C LEU A 161 -11.17 1.76 11.64
N THR A 162 -11.43 2.63 10.67
CA THR A 162 -12.05 3.94 10.89
C THR A 162 -13.55 3.99 10.59
N GLY A 163 -14.10 2.97 9.94
CA GLY A 163 -15.49 2.91 9.52
C GLY A 163 -15.83 3.78 8.31
N LEU A 164 -14.82 4.30 7.59
CA LEU A 164 -14.99 5.10 6.39
C LEU A 164 -15.33 4.24 5.17
N SER A 165 -15.92 4.87 4.14
CA SER A 165 -16.20 4.21 2.86
C SER A 165 -14.90 3.93 2.09
N ILE A 166 -14.69 2.65 1.71
CA ILE A 166 -13.52 2.26 0.91
C ILE A 166 -13.54 2.95 -0.46
N GLY A 167 -14.71 3.08 -1.08
CA GLY A 167 -14.84 3.76 -2.37
C GLY A 167 -14.44 5.24 -2.31
N GLU A 168 -14.86 5.95 -1.28
CA GLU A 168 -14.49 7.36 -1.06
C GLU A 168 -12.99 7.50 -0.79
N CYS A 169 -12.40 6.61 0.02
CA CYS A 169 -10.97 6.59 0.27
C CYS A 169 -10.18 6.32 -1.02
N PHE A 170 -10.64 5.40 -1.86
CA PHE A 170 -10.02 5.14 -3.14
C PHE A 170 -10.02 6.39 -4.04
N MET A 171 -11.17 7.05 -4.17
CA MET A 171 -11.25 8.29 -4.95
C MET A 171 -10.36 9.40 -4.40
N ALA A 172 -10.27 9.52 -3.07
CA ALA A 172 -9.41 10.49 -2.42
C ALA A 172 -7.91 10.24 -2.68
N GLY A 173 -7.50 8.98 -2.91
CA GLY A 173 -6.11 8.61 -3.17
C GLY A 173 -5.61 8.88 -4.58
N VAL A 174 -6.51 8.93 -5.58
CA VAL A 174 -6.13 9.09 -7.01
C VAL A 174 -5.33 10.37 -7.24
N ILE A 175 -5.87 11.51 -6.83
CA ILE A 175 -5.24 12.83 -7.08
C ILE A 175 -3.90 12.96 -6.37
N PRO A 176 -3.78 12.70 -5.05
CA PRO A 176 -2.49 12.73 -4.37
C PRO A 176 -1.47 11.77 -4.97
N GLY A 177 -1.88 10.55 -5.32
CA GLY A 177 -1.00 9.57 -5.96
C GLY A 177 -0.43 10.07 -7.28
N LEU A 178 -1.26 10.65 -8.15
CA LEU A 178 -0.81 11.23 -9.41
C LEU A 178 0.10 12.46 -9.21
N ILE A 179 -0.19 13.31 -8.22
CA ILE A 179 0.66 14.47 -7.89
C ILE A 179 2.04 14.00 -7.42
N ILE A 180 2.10 13.00 -6.55
CA ILE A 180 3.37 12.43 -6.07
C ILE A 180 4.14 11.80 -7.24
N GLY A 181 3.48 10.97 -8.06
CA GLY A 181 4.09 10.38 -9.24
C GLY A 181 4.67 11.42 -10.21
N LEU A 182 3.92 12.51 -10.46
CA LEU A 182 4.39 13.64 -11.26
C LEU A 182 5.57 14.34 -10.59
N GLY A 183 5.53 14.55 -9.28
CA GLY A 183 6.64 15.14 -8.52
C GLY A 183 7.93 14.33 -8.65
N VAL A 184 7.85 13.01 -8.48
CA VAL A 184 8.99 12.09 -8.66
C VAL A 184 9.50 12.16 -10.11
N ALA A 185 8.60 12.21 -11.11
CA ALA A 185 8.97 12.35 -12.52
C ALA A 185 9.69 13.67 -12.80
N VAL A 186 9.22 14.78 -12.26
CA VAL A 186 9.86 16.10 -12.41
C VAL A 186 11.27 16.10 -11.80
N VAL A 187 11.43 15.59 -10.59
CA VAL A 187 12.75 15.49 -9.93
C VAL A 187 13.68 14.59 -10.74
N THR A 188 13.20 13.42 -11.18
CA THR A 188 13.96 12.48 -12.01
C THR A 188 14.39 13.12 -13.33
N TYR A 189 13.50 13.89 -13.99
CA TYR A 189 13.83 14.62 -15.20
C TYR A 189 15.01 15.59 -15.01
N PHE A 190 15.00 16.40 -13.94
CA PHE A 190 16.07 17.35 -13.69
C PHE A 190 17.40 16.67 -13.35
N TYR A 191 17.38 15.58 -12.55
CA TYR A 191 18.58 14.80 -12.26
C TYR A 191 19.13 14.13 -13.53
N ALA A 192 18.29 13.48 -14.32
CA ALA A 192 18.69 12.85 -15.57
C ALA A 192 19.29 13.85 -16.55
N ARG A 193 18.69 15.05 -16.66
CA ARG A 193 19.22 16.14 -17.49
C ARG A 193 20.62 16.59 -17.04
N ARG A 194 20.85 16.70 -15.74
CA ARG A 194 22.18 17.04 -15.18
C ARG A 194 23.22 15.95 -15.47
N LEU A 195 22.80 14.69 -15.46
CA LEU A 195 23.68 13.54 -15.74
C LEU A 195 23.85 13.28 -17.25
N GLY A 196 23.17 14.02 -18.12
CA GLY A 196 23.23 13.83 -19.57
C GLY A 196 22.51 12.56 -20.05
N ILE A 197 21.64 11.95 -19.22
CA ILE A 197 20.88 10.75 -19.59
C ILE A 197 19.73 11.16 -20.50
N LYS A 198 19.79 10.69 -21.76
CA LYS A 198 18.78 10.98 -22.77
C LYS A 198 17.66 9.93 -22.71
N GLY A 199 16.51 10.30 -23.26
CA GLY A 199 15.44 9.35 -23.55
C GLY A 199 15.74 8.51 -24.78
N ASP A 200 14.99 7.42 -24.93
CA ASP A 200 14.99 6.59 -26.14
C ASP A 200 14.40 7.37 -27.35
N GLU A 201 14.56 6.84 -28.55
CA GLU A 201 13.85 7.36 -29.70
C GLU A 201 12.33 7.23 -29.55
N ARG A 202 11.59 8.16 -30.16
CA ARG A 202 10.13 8.10 -30.10
C ARG A 202 9.61 6.85 -30.81
N VAL A 203 8.89 6.03 -30.07
CA VAL A 203 8.24 4.82 -30.61
C VAL A 203 7.18 5.22 -31.64
N PRO A 204 7.18 4.60 -32.85
CA PRO A 204 6.17 4.84 -33.87
C PRO A 204 4.75 4.58 -33.38
N TYR A 205 3.76 5.30 -33.93
CA TYR A 205 2.35 5.20 -33.51
C TYR A 205 1.81 3.74 -33.56
N ARG A 206 2.22 2.99 -34.58
CA ARG A 206 1.85 1.55 -34.72
C ARG A 206 2.31 0.71 -33.54
N GLU A 207 3.54 0.90 -33.09
CA GLU A 207 4.09 0.14 -31.96
C GLU A 207 3.46 0.56 -30.65
N ARG A 208 3.08 1.85 -30.49
CA ARG A 208 2.30 2.31 -29.32
C ARG A 208 0.94 1.61 -29.26
N LEU A 209 0.25 1.50 -30.38
CA LEU A 209 -1.03 0.78 -30.46
C LEU A 209 -0.86 -0.72 -30.13
N THR A 210 0.25 -1.33 -30.57
CA THR A 210 0.55 -2.72 -30.22
C THR A 210 0.80 -2.87 -28.72
N ALA A 211 1.61 -1.99 -28.12
CA ALA A 211 1.86 -2.01 -26.68
C ALA A 211 0.55 -1.85 -25.88
N ILE A 212 -0.36 -0.97 -26.31
CA ILE A 212 -1.68 -0.82 -25.69
C ILE A 212 -2.49 -2.11 -25.83
N LYS A 213 -2.57 -2.69 -27.05
CA LYS A 213 -3.34 -3.92 -27.29
C LYS A 213 -2.85 -5.09 -26.41
N ASP A 214 -1.53 -5.24 -26.28
CA ASP A 214 -0.93 -6.31 -25.50
C ASP A 214 -1.14 -6.12 -23.98
N GLY A 215 -1.24 -4.89 -23.51
CA GLY A 215 -1.35 -4.57 -22.08
C GLY A 215 -2.71 -4.02 -21.65
N ILE A 216 -3.68 -3.86 -22.56
CA ILE A 216 -4.99 -3.27 -22.23
C ILE A 216 -5.74 -4.08 -21.14
N LEU A 217 -5.63 -5.39 -21.19
CA LEU A 217 -6.25 -6.27 -20.20
C LEU A 217 -5.65 -6.08 -18.80
N ALA A 218 -4.38 -5.66 -18.71
CA ALA A 218 -3.77 -5.31 -17.44
C ALA A 218 -4.37 -4.03 -16.84
N ILE A 219 -4.70 -3.05 -17.69
CA ILE A 219 -5.29 -1.76 -17.26
C ILE A 219 -6.79 -1.90 -16.96
N ILE A 220 -7.48 -2.80 -17.64
CA ILE A 220 -8.92 -3.02 -17.44
C ILE A 220 -9.22 -3.52 -16.01
N MET A 221 -8.34 -4.31 -15.39
CA MET A 221 -8.60 -4.84 -14.04
C MET A 221 -8.77 -3.74 -12.99
N PRO A 222 -7.83 -2.79 -12.81
CA PRO A 222 -8.06 -1.66 -11.90
C PRO A 222 -9.32 -0.87 -12.22
N LEU A 223 -9.66 -0.71 -13.49
CA LEU A 223 -10.87 -0.01 -13.91
C LEU A 223 -12.14 -0.75 -13.52
N ILE A 224 -12.16 -2.09 -13.62
CA ILE A 224 -13.28 -2.92 -13.14
C ILE A 224 -13.44 -2.77 -11.62
N ILE A 225 -12.34 -2.84 -10.88
CA ILE A 225 -12.36 -2.74 -9.42
C ILE A 225 -12.87 -1.37 -8.98
N ILE A 226 -12.18 -0.32 -9.42
CA ILE A 226 -12.51 1.06 -9.01
C ILE A 226 -13.89 1.44 -9.53
N GLY A 227 -14.16 1.18 -10.81
CA GLY A 227 -15.45 1.49 -11.43
C GLY A 227 -16.60 0.78 -10.76
N GLY A 228 -16.46 -0.50 -10.41
CA GLY A 228 -17.47 -1.29 -9.73
C GLY A 228 -17.76 -0.80 -8.30
N ILE A 229 -16.72 -0.44 -7.54
CA ILE A 229 -16.86 0.05 -6.17
C ILE A 229 -17.44 1.48 -6.15
N VAL A 230 -16.90 2.37 -6.97
CA VAL A 230 -17.32 3.79 -7.00
C VAL A 230 -18.74 3.95 -7.54
N SER A 231 -19.14 3.13 -8.51
CA SER A 231 -20.54 3.13 -9.01
C SER A 231 -21.53 2.49 -8.05
N GLY A 232 -21.05 1.86 -6.96
CA GLY A 232 -21.90 1.15 -6.00
C GLY A 232 -22.48 -0.19 -6.52
N ILE A 233 -22.01 -0.69 -7.69
CA ILE A 233 -22.45 -1.96 -8.26
C ILE A 233 -21.90 -3.13 -7.45
N PHE A 234 -20.65 -3.01 -6.99
CA PHE A 234 -19.96 -4.06 -6.24
C PHE A 234 -19.44 -3.52 -4.89
N THR A 235 -19.52 -4.37 -3.89
CA THR A 235 -18.76 -4.19 -2.65
C THR A 235 -17.26 -4.40 -2.91
N PRO A 236 -16.35 -3.90 -2.06
CA PRO A 236 -14.91 -4.17 -2.19
C PRO A 236 -14.58 -5.67 -2.22
N THR A 237 -15.30 -6.49 -1.45
CA THR A 237 -15.12 -7.94 -1.41
C THR A 237 -15.53 -8.60 -2.73
N GLU A 238 -16.67 -8.22 -3.29
CA GLU A 238 -17.12 -8.71 -4.60
C GLU A 238 -16.20 -8.29 -5.73
N SER A 239 -15.73 -7.02 -5.71
CA SER A 239 -14.75 -6.52 -6.67
C SER A 239 -13.42 -7.29 -6.61
N GLY A 240 -12.97 -7.63 -5.39
CA GLY A 240 -11.80 -8.48 -5.20
C GLY A 240 -11.98 -9.89 -5.77
N ALA A 241 -13.15 -10.52 -5.54
CA ALA A 241 -13.46 -11.83 -6.09
C ALA A 241 -13.51 -11.82 -7.63
N ILE A 242 -14.12 -10.79 -8.23
CA ILE A 242 -14.14 -10.59 -9.68
C ILE A 242 -12.72 -10.41 -10.21
N ALA A 243 -11.88 -9.64 -9.52
CA ALA A 243 -10.47 -9.44 -9.89
C ALA A 243 -9.68 -10.76 -9.90
N VAL A 244 -9.91 -11.66 -8.93
CA VAL A 244 -9.29 -13.00 -8.90
C VAL A 244 -9.70 -13.81 -10.12
N ILE A 245 -11.00 -13.87 -10.43
CA ILE A 245 -11.50 -14.61 -11.61
C ILE A 245 -10.91 -14.02 -12.89
N TYR A 246 -10.91 -12.69 -13.01
CA TYR A 246 -10.34 -11.98 -14.15
C TYR A 246 -8.83 -12.32 -14.31
N ALA A 247 -8.05 -12.21 -13.23
CA ALA A 247 -6.62 -12.49 -13.24
C ALA A 247 -6.31 -13.95 -13.63
N LEU A 248 -7.09 -14.91 -13.12
CA LEU A 248 -6.97 -16.31 -13.50
C LEU A 248 -7.23 -16.51 -14.99
N VAL A 249 -8.34 -15.98 -15.51
CA VAL A 249 -8.72 -16.13 -16.93
C VAL A 249 -7.66 -15.50 -17.83
N ILE A 250 -7.24 -14.26 -17.54
CA ILE A 250 -6.27 -13.56 -18.37
C ILE A 250 -4.89 -14.23 -18.30
N GLY A 251 -4.41 -14.56 -17.12
CA GLY A 251 -3.07 -15.14 -16.93
C GLY A 251 -2.94 -16.54 -17.53
N MET A 252 -3.93 -17.42 -17.35
CA MET A 252 -3.87 -18.80 -17.82
C MET A 252 -4.27 -18.97 -19.29
N PHE A 253 -5.36 -18.32 -19.72
CA PHE A 253 -5.96 -18.62 -21.03
C PHE A 253 -5.59 -17.61 -22.11
N VAL A 254 -5.46 -16.34 -21.76
CA VAL A 254 -5.14 -15.27 -22.72
C VAL A 254 -3.64 -15.08 -22.85
N TYR A 255 -2.95 -14.82 -21.74
CA TYR A 255 -1.52 -14.58 -21.73
C TYR A 255 -0.70 -15.86 -21.65
N LYS A 256 -1.25 -16.94 -21.09
CA LYS A 256 -0.61 -18.26 -20.98
C LYS A 256 0.75 -18.23 -20.27
N GLU A 257 0.89 -17.34 -19.28
CA GLU A 257 2.14 -17.11 -18.56
C GLU A 257 2.35 -18.11 -17.42
N PHE A 258 1.27 -18.69 -16.86
CA PHE A 258 1.33 -19.73 -15.84
C PHE A 258 0.30 -20.84 -16.09
N THR A 259 0.59 -22.00 -15.53
CA THR A 259 -0.24 -23.20 -15.65
C THR A 259 -0.91 -23.56 -14.33
N TYR A 260 -1.89 -24.47 -14.34
CA TYR A 260 -2.56 -24.94 -13.12
C TYR A 260 -1.57 -25.53 -12.07
N ARG A 261 -0.39 -25.99 -12.49
CA ARG A 261 0.64 -26.52 -11.59
C ARG A 261 1.29 -25.48 -10.71
N GLU A 262 1.27 -24.23 -11.14
CA GLU A 262 1.86 -23.08 -10.42
C GLU A 262 0.86 -22.43 -9.45
N LEU A 263 -0.44 -22.70 -9.62
CA LEU A 263 -1.49 -22.16 -8.77
C LEU A 263 -1.26 -22.42 -7.28
N PRO A 264 -0.89 -23.62 -6.81
CA PRO A 264 -0.65 -23.85 -5.38
C PRO A 264 0.42 -22.92 -4.79
N ARG A 265 1.47 -22.63 -5.57
CA ARG A 265 2.53 -21.70 -5.15
C ARG A 265 2.02 -20.25 -5.06
N ILE A 266 1.24 -19.82 -6.04
CA ILE A 266 0.64 -18.47 -6.07
C ILE A 266 -0.33 -18.30 -4.89
N PHE A 267 -1.21 -19.28 -4.66
CA PHE A 267 -2.15 -19.27 -3.54
C PHE A 267 -1.42 -19.27 -2.18
N LEU A 268 -0.36 -20.05 -2.03
CA LEU A 268 0.44 -20.08 -0.80
C LEU A 268 1.09 -18.73 -0.52
N LYS A 269 1.63 -18.07 -1.56
CA LYS A 269 2.22 -16.72 -1.44
C LYS A 269 1.17 -15.70 -1.01
N ALA A 270 0.02 -15.68 -1.68
CA ALA A 270 -1.09 -14.78 -1.34
C ALA A 270 -1.65 -15.05 0.07
N ALA A 271 -1.81 -16.32 0.47
CA ALA A 271 -2.25 -16.71 1.79
C ALA A 271 -1.27 -16.28 2.90
N SER A 272 0.05 -16.44 2.65
CA SER A 272 1.08 -15.99 3.59
C SER A 272 1.04 -14.48 3.80
N MET A 273 0.93 -13.70 2.71
CA MET A 273 0.84 -12.24 2.80
C MET A 273 -0.45 -11.79 3.49
N THR A 274 -1.58 -12.43 3.17
CA THR A 274 -2.87 -12.19 3.84
C THR A 274 -2.78 -12.50 5.33
N GLY A 275 -2.19 -13.62 5.70
CA GLY A 275 -2.00 -14.02 7.10
C GLY A 275 -1.17 -13.01 7.89
N MET A 276 -0.08 -12.51 7.29
CA MET A 276 0.73 -11.46 7.91
C MET A 276 -0.08 -10.17 8.13
N ALA A 277 -0.82 -9.72 7.13
CA ALA A 277 -1.63 -8.51 7.23
C ALA A 277 -2.71 -8.64 8.31
N LEU A 278 -3.47 -9.73 8.31
CA LEU A 278 -4.53 -9.97 9.29
C LEU A 278 -3.97 -10.18 10.71
N LEU A 279 -2.79 -10.78 10.85
CA LEU A 279 -2.13 -10.92 12.15
C LEU A 279 -1.74 -9.55 12.74
N ILE A 280 -1.27 -8.61 11.90
CA ILE A 280 -0.99 -7.24 12.35
C ILE A 280 -2.29 -6.57 12.80
N VAL A 281 -3.38 -6.70 12.03
CA VAL A 281 -4.70 -6.16 12.41
C VAL A 281 -5.17 -6.74 13.75
N ALA A 282 -5.05 -8.05 13.94
CA ALA A 282 -5.42 -8.71 15.18
C ALA A 282 -4.62 -8.20 16.37
N GLY A 283 -3.28 -8.18 16.27
CA GLY A 283 -2.41 -7.67 17.35
C GLY A 283 -2.67 -6.19 17.67
N ALA A 284 -2.84 -5.38 16.64
CA ALA A 284 -3.11 -3.95 16.79
C ALA A 284 -4.51 -3.66 17.36
N SER A 285 -5.48 -4.56 17.21
CA SER A 285 -6.84 -4.36 17.75
C SER A 285 -6.87 -4.26 19.26
N ILE A 286 -6.03 -5.06 19.94
CA ILE A 286 -5.87 -5.02 21.40
C ILE A 286 -5.27 -3.67 21.79
N PHE A 287 -4.22 -3.25 21.09
CA PHE A 287 -3.57 -1.96 21.31
C PHE A 287 -4.55 -0.79 21.09
N SER A 288 -5.31 -0.81 19.98
CA SER A 288 -6.33 0.20 19.68
C SER A 288 -7.41 0.28 20.76
N TRP A 289 -7.84 -0.86 21.28
CA TRP A 289 -8.77 -0.89 22.40
C TRP A 289 -8.17 -0.22 23.66
N LEU A 290 -6.91 -0.52 23.97
CA LEU A 290 -6.21 0.08 25.13
C LEU A 290 -6.07 1.61 24.96
N VAL A 291 -5.72 2.08 23.78
CA VAL A 291 -5.66 3.50 23.42
C VAL A 291 -7.01 4.20 23.63
N ALA A 292 -8.10 3.55 23.20
CA ALA A 292 -9.45 4.08 23.38
C ALA A 292 -9.89 4.06 24.85
N TYR A 293 -9.59 2.99 25.58
CA TYR A 293 -9.91 2.83 26.99
C TYR A 293 -9.25 3.90 27.86
N GLU A 294 -7.98 4.17 27.63
CA GLU A 294 -7.21 5.23 28.32
C GLU A 294 -7.51 6.65 27.81
N LYS A 295 -8.45 6.78 26.85
CA LYS A 295 -8.84 8.08 26.24
C LYS A 295 -7.64 8.87 25.66
N PHE A 296 -6.63 8.17 25.18
CA PHE A 296 -5.39 8.77 24.68
C PHE A 296 -5.60 9.80 23.55
N PRO A 297 -6.52 9.59 22.57
CA PRO A 297 -6.81 10.62 21.57
C PRO A 297 -7.25 11.95 22.18
N LYS A 298 -8.06 11.92 23.25
CA LYS A 298 -8.47 13.15 23.96
C LYS A 298 -7.29 13.86 24.62
N MET A 299 -6.33 13.12 25.16
CA MET A 299 -5.12 13.71 25.75
C MET A 299 -4.29 14.43 24.67
N ILE A 300 -4.14 13.81 23.49
CA ILE A 300 -3.47 14.43 22.34
C ILE A 300 -4.19 15.70 21.90
N ILE A 301 -5.53 15.65 21.76
CA ILE A 301 -6.33 16.81 21.37
C ILE A 301 -6.12 17.96 22.37
N THR A 302 -6.25 17.68 23.68
CA THR A 302 -6.06 18.70 24.72
C THR A 302 -4.64 19.29 24.69
N PHE A 303 -3.63 18.46 24.46
CA PHE A 303 -2.25 18.92 24.31
C PHE A 303 -2.08 19.83 23.09
N LEU A 304 -2.60 19.43 21.92
CA LEU A 304 -2.49 20.19 20.68
C LEU A 304 -3.27 21.52 20.74
N THR A 305 -4.48 21.52 21.30
CA THR A 305 -5.25 22.75 21.50
C THR A 305 -4.61 23.69 22.51
N GLY A 306 -3.86 23.15 23.48
CA GLY A 306 -3.02 23.96 24.38
C GLY A 306 -1.83 24.65 23.69
N LEU A 307 -1.39 24.12 22.54
CA LEU A 307 -0.30 24.71 21.75
C LEU A 307 -0.82 25.77 20.75
N THR A 308 -1.94 25.49 20.09
CA THR A 308 -2.50 26.38 19.05
C THR A 308 -3.95 26.04 18.73
N ASP A 309 -4.75 27.06 18.40
CA ASP A 309 -6.12 26.91 17.88
C ASP A 309 -6.16 26.87 16.34
N ASN A 310 -5.00 27.03 15.69
CA ASN A 310 -4.95 27.06 14.23
C ASN A 310 -4.94 25.63 13.65
N LYS A 311 -6.05 25.25 13.00
CA LYS A 311 -6.21 23.93 12.37
C LYS A 311 -5.09 23.55 11.39
N TYR A 312 -4.55 24.50 10.64
CA TYR A 312 -3.48 24.24 9.67
C TYR A 312 -2.16 23.86 10.35
N VAL A 313 -1.87 24.51 11.49
CA VAL A 313 -0.68 24.18 12.30
C VAL A 313 -0.82 22.79 12.90
N ILE A 314 -2.00 22.46 13.43
CA ILE A 314 -2.27 21.13 13.99
C ILE A 314 -2.12 20.05 12.89
N MET A 315 -2.75 20.26 11.73
CA MET A 315 -2.62 19.31 10.62
C MET A 315 -1.17 19.16 10.15
N MET A 316 -0.40 20.25 10.12
CA MET A 316 1.03 20.21 9.79
C MET A 316 1.83 19.40 10.83
N LEU A 317 1.54 19.55 12.13
CA LEU A 317 2.18 18.76 13.18
C LEU A 317 1.87 17.26 13.04
N LEU A 318 0.62 16.91 12.70
CA LEU A 318 0.24 15.51 12.43
C LEU A 318 1.00 14.95 11.21
N VAL A 319 1.13 15.73 10.15
CA VAL A 319 1.90 15.33 8.96
C VAL A 319 3.38 15.12 9.31
N LEU A 320 3.99 16.05 10.06
CA LEU A 320 5.39 15.91 10.50
C LEU A 320 5.59 14.67 11.38
N PHE A 321 4.64 14.39 12.28
CA PHE A 321 4.66 13.18 13.08
C PHE A 321 4.58 11.91 12.21
N LEU A 322 3.66 11.88 11.23
CA LEU A 322 3.52 10.75 10.30
C LEU A 322 4.75 10.57 9.42
N LEU A 323 5.38 11.66 8.97
CA LEU A 323 6.66 11.59 8.24
C LEU A 323 7.76 10.97 9.10
N PHE A 324 7.84 11.36 10.38
CA PHE A 324 8.81 10.77 11.31
C PHE A 324 8.55 9.28 11.53
N VAL A 325 7.31 8.87 11.79
CA VAL A 325 6.93 7.46 11.94
C VAL A 325 7.25 6.66 10.68
N GLY A 326 6.93 7.21 9.51
CA GLY A 326 7.17 6.56 8.21
C GLY A 326 8.64 6.37 7.84
N MET A 327 9.57 7.02 8.51
CA MET A 327 11.01 6.75 8.34
C MET A 327 11.44 5.39 8.91
N PHE A 328 10.70 4.84 9.88
CA PHE A 328 11.09 3.65 10.64
C PHE A 328 10.14 2.48 10.47
N ILE A 329 8.87 2.74 10.17
CA ILE A 329 7.81 1.74 10.16
C ILE A 329 7.21 1.62 8.76
N GLU A 330 6.99 0.40 8.33
CA GLU A 330 6.33 0.09 7.06
C GLU A 330 4.88 0.62 7.06
N THR A 331 4.41 1.04 5.87
CA THR A 331 3.15 1.78 5.69
C THR A 331 1.94 1.09 6.29
N LEU A 332 1.79 -0.23 6.11
CA LEU A 332 0.65 -0.98 6.60
C LEU A 332 0.61 -0.97 8.13
N SER A 333 1.74 -1.26 8.77
CA SER A 333 1.90 -1.25 10.23
C SER A 333 1.71 0.15 10.82
N ALA A 334 2.30 1.16 10.18
CA ALA A 334 2.14 2.56 10.60
C ALA A 334 0.66 2.99 10.54
N THR A 335 -0.05 2.63 9.48
CA THR A 335 -1.48 2.92 9.33
C THR A 335 -2.30 2.27 10.44
N ILE A 336 -2.07 0.99 10.73
CA ILE A 336 -2.82 0.26 11.74
C ILE A 336 -2.59 0.82 13.15
N ILE A 337 -1.37 1.27 13.44
CA ILE A 337 -1.02 1.87 14.74
C ILE A 337 -1.58 3.29 14.86
N CYS A 338 -1.36 4.11 13.84
CA CYS A 338 -1.65 5.55 13.90
C CYS A 338 -3.11 5.90 13.63
N ALA A 339 -3.83 5.14 12.79
CA ALA A 339 -5.20 5.45 12.42
C ALA A 339 -6.15 5.58 13.62
N PRO A 340 -6.21 4.65 14.58
CA PRO A 340 -7.08 4.79 15.74
C PRO A 340 -6.74 5.98 16.65
N ILE A 341 -5.50 6.42 16.61
CA ILE A 341 -4.99 7.52 17.45
C ILE A 341 -5.28 8.87 16.77
N LEU A 342 -4.93 8.98 15.49
CA LEU A 342 -4.90 10.28 14.78
C LEU A 342 -6.23 10.61 14.10
N MET A 343 -7.02 9.60 13.67
CA MET A 343 -8.30 9.85 13.02
C MET A 343 -9.27 10.66 13.90
N PRO A 344 -9.46 10.34 15.20
CA PRO A 344 -10.31 11.16 16.05
C PRO A 344 -9.80 12.60 16.23
N VAL A 345 -8.47 12.78 16.19
CA VAL A 345 -7.84 14.11 16.25
C VAL A 345 -8.12 14.87 14.95
N ALA A 346 -7.88 14.25 13.79
CA ALA A 346 -8.09 14.87 12.49
C ALA A 346 -9.58 15.18 12.21
N ALA A 347 -10.51 14.36 12.72
CA ALA A 347 -11.94 14.56 12.54
C ALA A 347 -12.51 15.76 13.33
N GLN A 348 -11.76 16.30 14.29
CA GLN A 348 -12.18 17.48 15.06
C GLN A 348 -11.90 18.80 14.31
N TYR A 349 -10.98 18.80 13.35
CA TYR A 349 -10.52 19.98 12.61
C TYR A 349 -10.86 19.92 11.12
#